data_77000bd284185351df5fa3574c400d2f
#
_entry.id   77000bd284185351df5fa3574c400d2f
#
_cell.length_a   1.000
_cell.length_b   1.000
_cell.length_c   1.000
_cell.angle_alpha   90.00
_cell.angle_beta   90.00
_cell.angle_gamma   90.00
#
_symmetry.space_group_name_H-M   'P 1'
#
loop_
_entity.id
_entity.type
_entity.pdbx_description
1 polymer ?
#
loop_
_entity_poly.entity_id
_entity_poly.type
_entity_poly.pdbx_seq_one_letter_code
_entity_poly.pdbx_strand_id
1 'polypeptide(L)'
;RFNRNMQLLKRQETPTGNIALLGIFSAILAVFSLIIAFVPFTSIAFGLFLPLISAVAAYYVQKKYIPLYMVGASLICIGVTFFNIGDTLFFVIPSIFSGSLFGFMRAKKILPQFNIFIISLVQFILHVIAYYLLIAITGIDMLNVVVSLLNLNSSKDYMILFISALLSLSFGETGLNYLIIEGVLEKFSIETIKEGPIARMVSTSIAFILGLVSILMGIGIISSQAMPIIFVIMLYFSISGTDYLFSKIRPVWIYVLLGFLMIASLFFVAIFYQNENPINSLGLLACFPVSLSLVTFVSILENKMAQ
;
A
#
# COMPACT_ATOMS: atom_id res chain seq x y z
N ARG A 1 36.47 6.79 4.47
CA ARG A 1 36.03 7.22 5.83
C ARG A 1 35.10 8.41 5.68
N PHE A 2 33.82 8.16 5.36
CA PHE A 2 32.77 9.16 5.46
C PHE A 2 32.52 9.43 6.95
N ASN A 3 32.59 10.70 7.32
CA ASN A 3 32.45 11.17 8.69
C ASN A 3 31.05 10.79 9.23
N ARG A 4 30.97 9.92 10.24
CA ARG A 4 29.73 9.40 10.87
C ARG A 4 28.91 10.46 11.63
N ASN A 5 29.22 11.73 11.52
CA ASN A 5 28.66 12.79 12.37
C ASN A 5 27.73 13.78 11.66
N MET A 6 27.25 13.47 10.45
CA MET A 6 26.25 14.34 9.82
C MET A 6 24.85 13.82 10.11
N GLN A 7 24.33 14.00 11.32
CA GLN A 7 22.89 14.10 11.52
C GLN A 7 22.46 15.42 10.88
N LEU A 8 22.08 15.37 9.61
CA LEU A 8 21.65 16.53 8.82
C LEU A 8 20.44 17.25 9.44
N LEU A 9 19.63 16.52 10.22
CA LEU A 9 18.49 17.04 10.96
C LEU A 9 18.52 16.49 12.40
N LYS A 10 18.43 17.38 13.37
CA LYS A 10 18.27 16.99 14.78
C LYS A 10 16.79 17.02 15.16
N ARG A 11 16.34 16.04 15.94
CA ARG A 11 14.96 16.02 16.44
C ARG A 11 14.65 17.31 17.20
N GLN A 12 13.54 17.94 16.85
CA GLN A 12 13.16 19.23 17.44
C GLN A 12 12.58 19.03 18.84
N GLU A 13 13.15 19.76 19.81
CA GLU A 13 12.75 19.69 21.21
C GLU A 13 11.85 20.89 21.59
N THR A 14 12.01 22.04 20.92
CA THR A 14 11.26 23.26 21.20
C THR A 14 9.98 23.37 20.39
N PRO A 15 8.90 23.99 20.92
CA PRO A 15 7.68 24.24 20.16
C PRO A 15 7.93 25.03 18.89
N THR A 16 8.71 26.12 18.98
CA THR A 16 9.04 26.97 17.84
C THR A 16 9.80 26.22 16.76
N GLY A 17 10.78 25.37 17.12
CA GLY A 17 11.51 24.55 16.17
C GLY A 17 10.62 23.53 15.45
N ASN A 18 9.67 22.92 16.17
CA ASN A 18 8.71 22.01 15.55
C ASN A 18 7.82 22.73 14.54
N ILE A 19 7.25 23.90 14.89
CA ILE A 19 6.39 24.68 14.00
C ILE A 19 7.17 25.18 12.79
N ALA A 20 8.38 25.69 12.98
CA ALA A 20 9.23 26.15 11.89
C ALA A 20 9.57 25.02 10.90
N LEU A 21 9.95 23.83 11.40
CA LEU A 21 10.24 22.68 10.58
C LEU A 21 9.01 22.23 9.78
N LEU A 22 7.84 22.15 10.41
CA LEU A 22 6.60 21.80 9.74
C LEU A 22 6.19 22.83 8.68
N GLY A 23 6.42 24.13 8.94
CA GLY A 23 6.21 25.20 7.97
C GLY A 23 7.06 25.02 6.71
N ILE A 24 8.36 24.70 6.88
CA ILE A 24 9.27 24.44 5.76
C ILE A 24 8.79 23.26 4.93
N PHE A 25 8.47 22.12 5.56
CA PHE A 25 7.99 20.93 4.84
C PHE A 25 6.63 21.16 4.18
N SER A 26 5.73 21.91 4.81
CA SER A 26 4.45 22.30 4.19
C SER A 26 4.65 23.20 2.97
N ALA A 27 5.60 24.13 3.00
CA ALA A 27 5.93 24.97 1.86
C ALA A 27 6.53 24.14 0.69
N ILE A 28 7.41 23.18 0.99
CA ILE A 28 7.95 22.26 -0.02
C ILE A 28 6.80 21.45 -0.65
N LEU A 29 5.90 20.89 0.15
CA LEU A 29 4.73 20.17 -0.36
C LEU A 29 3.83 21.05 -1.23
N ALA A 30 3.60 22.30 -0.85
CA ALA A 30 2.80 23.23 -1.63
C ALA A 30 3.42 23.51 -3.02
N VAL A 31 4.75 23.65 -3.10
CA VAL A 31 5.45 23.81 -4.37
C VAL A 31 5.29 22.57 -5.24
N PHE A 32 5.50 21.37 -4.70
CA PHE A 32 5.29 20.13 -5.46
C PHE A 32 3.83 19.93 -5.87
N SER A 33 2.88 20.30 -5.02
CA SER A 33 1.46 20.26 -5.34
C SER A 33 1.11 21.18 -6.53
N LEU A 34 1.70 22.37 -6.58
CA LEU A 34 1.55 23.27 -7.74
C LEU A 34 2.12 22.65 -9.02
N ILE A 35 3.29 22.01 -8.96
CA ILE A 35 3.87 21.34 -10.13
C ILE A 35 2.91 20.23 -10.61
N ILE A 36 2.37 19.43 -9.72
CA ILE A 36 1.38 18.38 -10.03
C ILE A 36 0.15 18.98 -10.70
N ALA A 37 -0.35 20.10 -10.19
CA ALA A 37 -1.57 20.73 -10.69
C ALA A 37 -1.40 21.34 -12.10
N PHE A 38 -0.18 21.77 -12.46
CA PHE A 38 0.09 22.40 -13.75
C PHE A 38 0.64 21.45 -14.83
N VAL A 39 1.32 20.36 -14.42
CA VAL A 39 2.00 19.47 -15.38
C VAL A 39 1.28 18.12 -15.42
N PRO A 40 0.56 17.80 -16.51
CA PRO A 40 -0.15 16.53 -16.65
C PRO A 40 0.77 15.33 -16.43
N PHE A 41 0.22 14.26 -15.88
CA PHE A 41 0.88 12.97 -15.61
C PHE A 41 2.01 12.98 -14.56
N THR A 42 2.39 14.14 -14.02
CA THR A 42 3.40 14.20 -12.94
C THR A 42 2.87 13.71 -11.61
N SER A 43 1.55 13.66 -11.41
CA SER A 43 0.89 13.19 -10.18
C SER A 43 1.34 11.78 -9.78
N ILE A 44 1.49 10.88 -10.75
CA ILE A 44 1.94 9.49 -10.51
C ILE A 44 3.40 9.48 -10.01
N ALA A 45 4.29 10.22 -10.67
CA ALA A 45 5.70 10.26 -10.29
C ALA A 45 5.89 10.93 -8.92
N PHE A 46 5.25 12.08 -8.69
CA PHE A 46 5.35 12.80 -7.44
C PHE A 46 4.59 12.12 -6.30
N GLY A 47 3.53 11.36 -6.57
CA GLY A 47 2.85 10.51 -5.60
C GLY A 47 3.77 9.53 -4.90
N LEU A 48 4.88 9.14 -5.55
CA LEU A 48 5.92 8.30 -4.94
C LEU A 48 6.90 9.08 -4.04
N PHE A 49 7.10 10.38 -4.28
CA PHE A 49 8.08 11.18 -3.53
C PHE A 49 7.46 12.04 -2.44
N LEU A 50 6.22 12.48 -2.60
CA LEU A 50 5.54 13.32 -1.60
C LEU A 50 5.46 12.67 -0.21
N PRO A 51 5.18 11.36 -0.06
CA PRO A 51 5.16 10.71 1.23
C PRO A 51 6.50 10.77 1.96
N LEU A 52 7.63 10.78 1.22
CA LEU A 52 8.96 10.91 1.80
C LEU A 52 9.12 12.22 2.55
N ILE A 53 8.66 13.34 1.98
CA ILE A 53 8.74 14.66 2.60
C ILE A 53 7.99 14.66 3.93
N SER A 54 6.77 14.13 3.93
CA SER A 54 5.93 14.02 5.13
C SER A 54 6.47 13.02 6.15
N ALA A 55 7.11 11.93 5.70
CA ALA A 55 7.72 10.93 6.58
C ALA A 55 8.92 11.52 7.33
N VAL A 56 9.77 12.27 6.63
CA VAL A 56 10.91 12.96 7.23
C VAL A 56 10.43 14.02 8.23
N ALA A 57 9.44 14.83 7.85
CA ALA A 57 8.83 15.80 8.76
C ALA A 57 8.33 15.15 10.06
N ALA A 58 7.51 14.10 9.92
CA ALA A 58 6.91 13.40 11.07
C ALA A 58 7.92 12.64 11.93
N TYR A 59 9.05 12.19 11.36
CA TYR A 59 10.11 11.52 12.12
C TYR A 59 10.86 12.49 13.04
N TYR A 60 11.10 13.72 12.60
CA TYR A 60 11.91 14.70 13.32
C TYR A 60 11.13 15.62 14.27
N VAL A 61 9.81 15.72 14.13
CA VAL A 61 8.97 16.53 15.04
C VAL A 61 8.44 15.72 16.22
N GLN A 62 7.97 16.43 17.25
CA GLN A 62 7.26 15.81 18.36
C GLN A 62 5.88 15.30 17.91
N LYS A 63 5.49 14.12 18.40
CA LYS A 63 4.26 13.41 18.01
C LYS A 63 3.00 14.25 18.06
N LYS A 64 2.88 15.16 19.06
CA LYS A 64 1.71 16.04 19.25
C LYS A 64 1.49 17.05 18.12
N TYR A 65 2.52 17.35 17.31
CA TYR A 65 2.43 18.28 16.19
C TYR A 65 2.11 17.60 14.87
N ILE A 66 2.17 16.26 14.79
CA ILE A 66 1.92 15.52 13.55
C ILE A 66 0.48 15.74 13.03
N PRO A 67 -0.59 15.64 13.86
CA PRO A 67 -1.94 15.92 13.37
C PRO A 67 -2.11 17.36 12.86
N LEU A 68 -1.49 18.33 13.52
CA LEU A 68 -1.48 19.73 13.08
C LEU A 68 -0.83 19.87 11.70
N TYR A 69 0.29 19.17 11.48
CA TYR A 69 0.96 19.15 10.19
C TYR A 69 0.07 18.51 9.09
N MET A 70 -0.52 17.35 9.36
CA MET A 70 -1.36 16.66 8.39
C MET A 70 -2.50 17.55 7.91
N VAL A 71 -3.20 18.18 8.83
CA VAL A 71 -4.32 19.09 8.51
C VAL A 71 -3.82 20.39 7.88
N GLY A 72 -2.82 21.04 8.46
CA GLY A 72 -2.31 22.33 7.98
C GLY A 72 -1.68 22.22 6.58
N ALA A 73 -0.84 21.22 6.33
CA ALA A 73 -0.24 20.99 5.02
C ALA A 73 -1.32 20.68 3.97
N SER A 74 -2.32 19.85 4.31
CA SER A 74 -3.44 19.53 3.41
C SER A 74 -4.22 20.79 3.03
N LEU A 75 -4.56 21.65 3.99
CA LEU A 75 -5.28 22.90 3.73
C LEU A 75 -4.47 23.87 2.85
N ILE A 76 -3.16 23.97 3.08
CA ILE A 76 -2.26 24.78 2.24
C ILE A 76 -2.24 24.24 0.81
N CYS A 77 -2.06 22.92 0.64
CA CYS A 77 -2.06 22.28 -0.68
C CYS A 77 -3.38 22.47 -1.41
N ILE A 78 -4.54 22.27 -0.75
CA ILE A 78 -5.86 22.56 -1.33
C ILE A 78 -5.96 24.02 -1.75
N GLY A 79 -5.53 24.95 -0.90
CA GLY A 79 -5.60 26.40 -1.17
C GLY A 79 -4.81 26.80 -2.41
N VAL A 80 -3.61 26.25 -2.61
CA VAL A 80 -2.76 26.60 -3.76
C VAL A 80 -3.15 25.86 -5.06
N THR A 81 -3.87 24.75 -4.97
CA THR A 81 -4.27 23.91 -6.11
C THR A 81 -5.77 23.82 -6.32
N PHE A 82 -6.54 24.76 -5.77
CA PHE A 82 -8.00 24.67 -5.80
C PHE A 82 -8.59 24.59 -7.23
N PHE A 83 -7.86 25.11 -8.23
CA PHE A 83 -8.23 25.04 -9.65
C PHE A 83 -8.07 23.64 -10.28
N ASN A 84 -7.26 22.76 -9.68
CA ASN A 84 -7.12 21.35 -10.03
C ASN A 84 -7.17 20.47 -8.77
N ILE A 85 -8.30 20.52 -8.06
CA ILE A 85 -8.49 19.88 -6.78
C ILE A 85 -8.44 18.34 -6.87
N GLY A 86 -8.70 17.78 -8.05
CA GLY A 86 -8.73 16.33 -8.29
C GLY A 86 -7.40 15.66 -7.94
N ASP A 87 -6.31 16.11 -8.53
CA ASP A 87 -4.97 15.56 -8.27
C ASP A 87 -4.57 15.76 -6.81
N THR A 88 -4.96 16.87 -6.20
CA THR A 88 -4.67 17.14 -4.79
C THR A 88 -5.39 16.18 -3.86
N LEU A 89 -6.66 15.90 -4.12
CA LEU A 89 -7.45 14.97 -3.31
C LEU A 89 -6.97 13.52 -3.46
N PHE A 90 -6.60 13.11 -4.70
CA PHE A 90 -6.21 11.71 -4.94
C PHE A 90 -4.74 11.40 -4.66
N PHE A 91 -3.83 12.34 -4.86
CA PHE A 91 -2.40 12.06 -4.74
C PHE A 91 -1.74 12.82 -3.59
N VAL A 92 -2.00 14.13 -3.43
CA VAL A 92 -1.28 14.95 -2.46
C VAL A 92 -1.74 14.67 -1.03
N ILE A 93 -3.04 14.69 -0.76
CA ILE A 93 -3.58 14.47 0.59
C ILE A 93 -3.25 13.07 1.09
N PRO A 94 -3.53 11.98 0.35
CA PRO A 94 -3.13 10.65 0.77
C PRO A 94 -1.62 10.53 1.04
N SER A 95 -0.78 11.19 0.23
CA SER A 95 0.67 11.22 0.43
C SER A 95 1.10 11.93 1.72
N ILE A 96 0.45 13.04 2.09
CA ILE A 96 0.72 13.74 3.35
C ILE A 96 0.41 12.83 4.54
N PHE A 97 -0.75 12.18 4.51
CA PHE A 97 -1.20 11.30 5.60
C PHE A 97 -0.37 10.03 5.68
N SER A 98 -0.18 9.33 4.56
CA SER A 98 0.59 8.08 4.52
C SER A 98 2.05 8.31 4.94
N GLY A 99 2.70 9.34 4.41
CA GLY A 99 4.06 9.69 4.79
C GLY A 99 4.18 10.07 6.26
N SER A 100 3.26 10.89 6.78
CA SER A 100 3.26 11.29 8.20
C SER A 100 3.09 10.08 9.14
N LEU A 101 2.16 9.20 8.81
CA LEU A 101 1.97 7.95 9.55
C LEU A 101 3.20 7.06 9.46
N PHE A 102 3.83 7.00 8.29
CA PHE A 102 5.05 6.23 8.08
C PHE A 102 6.17 6.71 9.03
N GLY A 103 6.48 7.99 9.02
CA GLY A 103 7.48 8.58 9.91
C GLY A 103 7.17 8.36 11.39
N PHE A 104 5.91 8.48 11.79
CA PHE A 104 5.44 8.21 13.14
C PHE A 104 5.61 6.75 13.56
N MET A 105 5.17 5.80 12.72
CA MET A 105 5.25 4.37 13.00
C MET A 105 6.69 3.89 13.00
N ARG A 106 7.51 4.46 12.12
CA ARG A 106 8.95 4.23 12.08
C ARG A 106 9.63 4.67 13.39
N ALA A 107 9.28 5.84 13.90
CA ALA A 107 9.78 6.34 15.18
C ALA A 107 9.35 5.47 16.38
N LYS A 108 8.28 4.67 16.23
CA LYS A 108 7.82 3.67 17.21
C LYS A 108 8.42 2.28 16.99
N LYS A 109 9.26 2.08 15.98
CA LYS A 109 9.85 0.79 15.60
C LYS A 109 8.80 -0.29 15.29
N ILE A 110 7.68 0.09 14.68
CA ILE A 110 6.66 -0.86 14.24
C ILE A 110 7.21 -1.66 13.06
N LEU A 111 6.91 -2.96 13.03
CA LEU A 111 7.37 -3.87 11.98
C LEU A 111 6.88 -3.42 10.59
N PRO A 112 7.73 -3.52 9.56
CA PRO A 112 7.44 -3.06 8.20
C PRO A 112 6.11 -3.54 7.64
N GLN A 113 5.80 -4.82 7.77
CA GLN A 113 4.58 -5.44 7.26
C GLN A 113 3.31 -4.78 7.83
N PHE A 114 3.26 -4.59 9.15
CA PHE A 114 2.12 -3.94 9.80
C PHE A 114 2.07 -2.45 9.48
N ASN A 115 3.25 -1.81 9.33
CA ASN A 115 3.35 -0.42 8.93
C ASN A 115 2.73 -0.23 7.53
N ILE A 116 3.18 -0.98 6.53
CA ILE A 116 2.64 -0.92 5.17
C ILE A 116 1.14 -1.23 5.18
N PHE A 117 0.71 -2.29 5.88
CA PHE A 117 -0.70 -2.69 5.92
C PHE A 117 -1.61 -1.57 6.44
N ILE A 118 -1.27 -1.00 7.61
CA ILE A 118 -2.08 0.05 8.24
C ILE A 118 -2.10 1.31 7.35
N ILE A 119 -0.95 1.70 6.79
CA ILE A 119 -0.87 2.88 5.94
C ILE A 119 -1.67 2.68 4.66
N SER A 120 -1.60 1.49 4.04
CA SER A 120 -2.40 1.16 2.85
C SER A 120 -3.90 1.25 3.13
N LEU A 121 -4.37 0.79 4.28
CA LEU A 121 -5.77 0.93 4.67
C LEU A 121 -6.18 2.40 4.85
N VAL A 122 -5.34 3.21 5.50
CA VAL A 122 -5.61 4.65 5.65
C VAL A 122 -5.62 5.33 4.30
N GLN A 123 -4.67 5.04 3.43
CA GLN A 123 -4.60 5.59 2.08
C GLN A 123 -5.81 5.17 1.25
N PHE A 124 -6.23 3.92 1.32
CA PHE A 124 -7.45 3.42 0.70
C PHE A 124 -8.69 4.21 1.15
N ILE A 125 -8.86 4.41 2.46
CA ILE A 125 -9.98 5.19 3.01
C ILE A 125 -9.96 6.61 2.45
N LEU A 126 -8.77 7.24 2.37
CA LEU A 126 -8.63 8.58 1.80
C LEU A 126 -8.94 8.62 0.30
N HIS A 127 -8.56 7.61 -0.47
CA HIS A 127 -8.95 7.50 -1.89
C HIS A 127 -10.45 7.35 -2.06
N VAL A 128 -11.12 6.56 -1.22
CA VAL A 128 -12.59 6.44 -1.23
C VAL A 128 -13.25 7.77 -0.88
N ILE A 129 -12.78 8.47 0.14
CA ILE A 129 -13.27 9.80 0.50
C ILE A 129 -13.04 10.79 -0.65
N ALA A 130 -11.84 10.80 -1.26
CA ALA A 130 -11.51 11.64 -2.41
C ALA A 130 -12.44 11.39 -3.59
N TYR A 131 -12.75 10.14 -3.89
CA TYR A 131 -13.70 9.76 -4.94
C TYR A 131 -15.09 10.39 -4.72
N TYR A 132 -15.66 10.24 -3.53
CA TYR A 132 -16.97 10.83 -3.23
C TYR A 132 -16.94 12.36 -3.17
N LEU A 133 -15.87 12.96 -2.67
CA LEU A 133 -15.67 14.41 -2.67
C LEU A 133 -15.61 14.95 -4.12
N LEU A 134 -14.92 14.26 -5.03
CA LEU A 134 -14.86 14.65 -6.44
C LEU A 134 -16.23 14.60 -7.09
N ILE A 135 -17.02 13.56 -6.85
CA ILE A 135 -18.41 13.50 -7.34
C ILE A 135 -19.20 14.70 -6.81
N ALA A 136 -19.08 15.00 -5.52
CA ALA A 136 -19.81 16.12 -4.90
C ALA A 136 -19.41 17.49 -5.47
N ILE A 137 -18.13 17.69 -5.82
CA ILE A 137 -17.61 18.96 -6.32
C ILE A 137 -17.84 19.11 -7.84
N THR A 138 -17.58 18.06 -8.62
CA THR A 138 -17.57 18.11 -10.08
C THR A 138 -18.88 17.62 -10.70
N GLY A 139 -19.68 16.87 -9.96
CA GLY A 139 -20.86 16.17 -10.50
C GLY A 139 -20.50 14.96 -11.39
N ILE A 140 -19.21 14.64 -11.57
CA ILE A 140 -18.75 13.58 -12.47
C ILE A 140 -18.47 12.32 -11.64
N ASP A 141 -19.18 11.24 -11.94
CA ASP A 141 -18.91 9.92 -11.39
C ASP A 141 -17.95 9.17 -12.31
N MET A 142 -16.68 9.08 -11.87
CA MET A 142 -15.61 8.41 -12.63
C MET A 142 -15.92 6.94 -12.91
N LEU A 143 -16.60 6.24 -12.00
CA LEU A 143 -17.00 4.85 -12.21
C LEU A 143 -17.99 4.74 -13.37
N ASN A 144 -19.02 5.60 -13.40
CA ASN A 144 -19.99 5.64 -14.48
C ASN A 144 -19.34 6.02 -15.82
N VAL A 145 -18.35 6.90 -15.82
CA VAL A 145 -17.59 7.24 -17.02
C VAL A 145 -16.85 6.01 -17.54
N VAL A 146 -16.12 5.28 -16.69
CA VAL A 146 -15.39 4.07 -17.07
C VAL A 146 -16.35 2.97 -17.58
N VAL A 147 -17.44 2.73 -16.87
CA VAL A 147 -18.48 1.76 -17.25
C VAL A 147 -19.07 2.09 -18.62
N SER A 148 -19.37 3.36 -18.88
CA SER A 148 -19.91 3.82 -20.18
C SER A 148 -18.90 3.72 -21.31
N LEU A 149 -17.64 4.07 -21.09
CA LEU A 149 -16.56 3.96 -22.08
C LEU A 149 -16.29 2.52 -22.49
N LEU A 150 -16.42 1.58 -21.56
CA LEU A 150 -16.19 0.16 -21.80
C LEU A 150 -17.47 -0.58 -22.24
N ASN A 151 -18.59 0.11 -22.42
CA ASN A 151 -19.91 -0.47 -22.74
C ASN A 151 -20.30 -1.61 -21.78
N LEU A 152 -19.97 -1.48 -20.49
CA LEU A 152 -20.30 -2.46 -19.48
C LEU A 152 -21.71 -2.19 -18.92
N ASN A 153 -22.45 -3.24 -18.61
CA ASN A 153 -23.71 -3.10 -17.90
C ASN A 153 -23.42 -2.67 -16.46
N SER A 154 -24.03 -1.56 -16.01
CA SER A 154 -23.86 -1.08 -14.64
C SER A 154 -24.44 -2.10 -13.66
N SER A 155 -23.57 -2.83 -12.97
CA SER A 155 -23.94 -3.76 -11.92
C SER A 155 -23.22 -3.41 -10.62
N LYS A 156 -23.76 -3.88 -9.49
CA LYS A 156 -23.11 -3.74 -8.18
C LYS A 156 -21.71 -4.35 -8.17
N ASP A 157 -21.44 -5.30 -9.07
CA ASP A 157 -20.15 -5.99 -9.17
C ASP A 157 -19.02 -5.05 -9.62
N TYR A 158 -19.31 -4.06 -10.50
CA TYR A 158 -18.30 -3.08 -10.91
C TYR A 158 -17.88 -2.15 -9.75
N MET A 159 -18.80 -1.81 -8.85
CA MET A 159 -18.46 -1.02 -7.66
C MET A 159 -17.49 -1.78 -6.75
N ILE A 160 -17.71 -3.07 -6.54
CA ILE A 160 -16.82 -3.92 -5.73
C ILE A 160 -15.45 -4.05 -6.39
N LEU A 161 -15.41 -4.25 -7.70
CA LEU A 161 -14.16 -4.29 -8.47
C LEU A 161 -13.41 -2.96 -8.40
N PHE A 162 -14.12 -1.83 -8.52
CA PHE A 162 -13.54 -0.49 -8.40
C PHE A 162 -12.93 -0.26 -7.00
N ILE A 163 -13.67 -0.59 -5.94
CA ILE A 163 -13.18 -0.52 -4.56
C ILE A 163 -11.94 -1.40 -4.37
N SER A 164 -11.95 -2.60 -4.95
CA SER A 164 -10.79 -3.52 -4.89
C SER A 164 -9.59 -3.00 -5.67
N ALA A 165 -9.82 -2.32 -6.80
CA ALA A 165 -8.77 -1.66 -7.57
C ALA A 165 -8.15 -0.49 -6.79
N LEU A 166 -8.95 0.34 -6.11
CA LEU A 166 -8.45 1.40 -5.23
C LEU A 166 -7.64 0.82 -4.06
N LEU A 167 -8.09 -0.29 -3.48
CA LEU A 167 -7.35 -0.98 -2.43
C LEU A 167 -6.00 -1.50 -2.96
N SER A 168 -5.99 -2.13 -4.13
CA SER A 168 -4.76 -2.63 -4.77
C SER A 168 -3.78 -1.50 -5.08
N LEU A 169 -4.28 -0.37 -5.59
CA LEU A 169 -3.50 0.84 -5.84
C LEU A 169 -2.86 1.33 -4.54
N SER A 170 -3.64 1.42 -3.46
CA SER A 170 -3.14 1.86 -2.15
C SER A 170 -2.04 0.95 -1.59
N PHE A 171 -2.15 -0.38 -1.75
CA PHE A 171 -1.08 -1.32 -1.37
C PHE A 171 0.16 -1.16 -2.25
N GLY A 172 -0.02 -1.00 -3.56
CA GLY A 172 1.08 -0.80 -4.52
C GLY A 172 1.86 0.49 -4.23
N GLU A 173 1.15 1.61 -4.12
CA GLU A 173 1.76 2.89 -3.78
C GLU A 173 2.47 2.87 -2.43
N THR A 174 1.81 2.37 -1.38
CA THR A 174 2.42 2.29 -0.04
C THR A 174 3.65 1.40 -0.03
N GLY A 175 3.64 0.27 -0.74
CA GLY A 175 4.79 -0.62 -0.85
C GLY A 175 5.99 0.05 -1.54
N LEU A 176 5.75 0.75 -2.65
CA LEU A 176 6.78 1.52 -3.35
C LEU A 176 7.30 2.68 -2.51
N ASN A 177 6.40 3.42 -1.86
CA ASN A 177 6.76 4.51 -0.95
C ASN A 177 7.61 4.00 0.21
N TYR A 178 7.28 2.81 0.77
CA TYR A 178 8.06 2.16 1.80
C TYR A 178 9.52 1.98 1.35
N LEU A 179 9.73 1.39 0.17
CA LEU A 179 11.08 1.13 -0.34
C LEU A 179 11.88 2.43 -0.53
N ILE A 180 11.24 3.48 -1.07
CA ILE A 180 11.87 4.78 -1.27
C ILE A 180 12.23 5.44 0.07
N ILE A 181 11.29 5.46 1.01
CA ILE A 181 11.48 6.11 2.32
C ILE A 181 12.56 5.38 3.11
N GLU A 182 12.53 4.05 3.22
CA GLU A 182 13.56 3.28 3.93
C GLU A 182 14.94 3.48 3.30
N GLY A 183 15.05 3.43 1.96
CA GLY A 183 16.32 3.67 1.27
C GLY A 183 16.89 5.07 1.50
N VAL A 184 16.05 6.08 1.69
CA VAL A 184 16.49 7.43 2.03
C VAL A 184 16.84 7.53 3.52
N LEU A 185 16.01 7.00 4.42
CA LEU A 185 16.26 7.02 5.87
C LEU A 185 17.55 6.29 6.23
N GLU A 186 17.90 5.20 5.54
CA GLU A 186 19.16 4.50 5.70
C GLU A 186 20.36 5.40 5.39
N LYS A 187 20.27 6.24 4.35
CA LYS A 187 21.31 7.25 4.04
C LYS A 187 21.48 8.29 5.14
N PHE A 188 20.42 8.58 5.90
CA PHE A 188 20.47 9.44 7.09
C PHE A 188 20.95 8.71 8.36
N SER A 189 21.50 7.50 8.23
CA SER A 189 21.98 6.68 9.33
C SER A 189 20.88 6.27 10.33
N ILE A 190 19.64 6.19 9.87
CA ILE A 190 18.52 5.64 10.64
C ILE A 190 18.49 4.12 10.41
N GLU A 191 18.63 3.35 11.49
CA GLU A 191 18.66 1.88 11.40
C GLU A 191 17.38 1.33 10.76
N THR A 192 17.52 0.46 9.77
CA THR A 192 16.41 -0.27 9.18
C THR A 192 15.86 -1.31 10.16
N ILE A 193 14.54 -1.42 10.23
CA ILE A 193 13.88 -2.45 11.06
C ILE A 193 13.79 -3.73 10.23
N LYS A 194 14.55 -4.75 10.64
CA LYS A 194 14.51 -6.07 9.98
C LYS A 194 13.33 -6.89 10.50
N GLU A 195 12.66 -7.55 9.59
CA GLU A 195 11.58 -8.47 9.91
C GLU A 195 12.11 -9.75 10.54
N GLY A 196 11.54 -10.09 11.68
CA GLY A 196 11.83 -11.35 12.36
C GLY A 196 11.06 -12.53 11.75
N PRO A 197 11.52 -13.78 11.98
CA PRO A 197 10.85 -14.99 11.47
C PRO A 197 9.39 -15.12 11.95
N ILE A 198 9.08 -14.65 13.16
CA ILE A 198 7.73 -14.71 13.73
C ILE A 198 6.76 -13.82 12.93
N ALA A 199 7.17 -12.60 12.56
CA ALA A 199 6.31 -11.70 11.79
C ALA A 199 5.99 -12.29 10.42
N ARG A 200 6.95 -12.94 9.78
CA ARG A 200 6.76 -13.65 8.50
C ARG A 200 5.85 -14.85 8.63
N MET A 201 5.97 -15.64 9.70
CA MET A 201 5.04 -16.74 9.98
C MET A 201 3.61 -16.23 10.14
N VAL A 202 3.40 -15.11 10.84
CA VAL A 202 2.07 -14.51 11.00
C VAL A 202 1.51 -14.08 9.65
N SER A 203 2.31 -13.39 8.81
CA SER A 203 1.87 -12.97 7.47
C SER A 203 1.49 -14.16 6.58
N THR A 204 2.33 -15.19 6.53
CA THR A 204 2.02 -16.40 5.73
C THR A 204 0.79 -17.15 6.25
N SER A 205 0.59 -17.20 7.56
CA SER A 205 -0.61 -17.82 8.16
C SER A 205 -1.88 -17.03 7.79
N ILE A 206 -1.84 -15.70 7.84
CA ILE A 206 -2.96 -14.85 7.43
C ILE A 206 -3.26 -15.06 5.94
N ALA A 207 -2.22 -15.04 5.08
CA ALA A 207 -2.38 -15.28 3.65
C ALA A 207 -3.00 -16.64 3.36
N PHE A 208 -2.58 -17.68 4.07
CA PHE A 208 -3.12 -19.02 3.93
C PHE A 208 -4.62 -19.09 4.31
N ILE A 209 -4.99 -18.53 5.45
CA ILE A 209 -6.39 -18.51 5.91
C ILE A 209 -7.27 -17.74 4.95
N LEU A 210 -6.86 -16.53 4.53
CA LEU A 210 -7.61 -15.71 3.57
C LEU A 210 -7.72 -16.39 2.21
N GLY A 211 -6.68 -17.11 1.81
CA GLY A 211 -6.67 -17.90 0.59
C GLY A 211 -7.67 -19.04 0.60
N LEU A 212 -7.75 -19.78 1.70
CA LEU A 212 -8.78 -20.81 1.87
C LEU A 212 -10.19 -20.23 1.81
N VAL A 213 -10.42 -19.08 2.47
CA VAL A 213 -11.71 -18.37 2.41
C VAL A 213 -12.02 -17.95 0.97
N SER A 214 -11.04 -17.42 0.23
CA SER A 214 -11.21 -17.04 -1.17
C SER A 214 -11.57 -18.23 -2.06
N ILE A 215 -10.94 -19.40 -1.85
CA ILE A 215 -11.26 -20.64 -2.57
C ILE A 215 -12.70 -21.08 -2.26
N LEU A 216 -13.11 -21.08 -0.98
CA LEU A 216 -14.47 -21.45 -0.57
C LEU A 216 -15.53 -20.52 -1.18
N MET A 217 -15.20 -19.22 -1.35
CA MET A 217 -16.02 -18.26 -2.09
C MET A 217 -16.06 -18.59 -3.58
N GLY A 218 -14.90 -18.94 -4.17
CA GLY A 218 -14.78 -19.27 -5.59
C GLY A 218 -15.60 -20.50 -6.00
N ILE A 219 -15.69 -21.50 -5.14
CA ILE A 219 -16.56 -22.69 -5.35
C ILE A 219 -18.02 -22.46 -4.94
N GLY A 220 -18.39 -21.28 -4.48
CA GLY A 220 -19.78 -20.93 -4.18
C GLY A 220 -20.29 -21.39 -2.83
N ILE A 221 -19.44 -21.90 -1.92
CA ILE A 221 -19.83 -22.29 -0.56
C ILE A 221 -20.14 -21.05 0.31
N ILE A 222 -19.43 -19.97 0.07
CA ILE A 222 -19.60 -18.68 0.77
C ILE A 222 -19.92 -17.61 -0.27
N SER A 223 -20.68 -16.57 0.11
CA SER A 223 -21.01 -15.45 -0.77
C SER A 223 -19.74 -14.80 -1.33
N SER A 224 -19.69 -14.64 -2.65
CA SER A 224 -18.53 -14.13 -3.39
C SER A 224 -18.39 -12.60 -3.41
N GLN A 225 -19.33 -11.86 -2.83
CA GLN A 225 -19.36 -10.40 -2.92
C GLN A 225 -18.09 -9.71 -2.38
N ALA A 226 -17.54 -10.19 -1.25
CA ALA A 226 -16.33 -9.63 -0.65
C ALA A 226 -15.03 -10.21 -1.22
N MET A 227 -15.10 -11.18 -2.13
CA MET A 227 -13.95 -11.94 -2.60
C MET A 227 -12.84 -11.07 -3.20
N PRO A 228 -13.10 -10.07 -4.06
CA PRO A 228 -12.04 -9.26 -4.63
C PRO A 228 -11.23 -8.50 -3.57
N ILE A 229 -11.89 -8.02 -2.50
CA ILE A 229 -11.24 -7.34 -1.39
C ILE A 229 -10.36 -8.31 -0.59
N ILE A 230 -10.90 -9.48 -0.26
CA ILE A 230 -10.17 -10.52 0.47
C ILE A 230 -8.97 -11.00 -0.34
N PHE A 231 -9.12 -11.15 -1.65
CA PHE A 231 -8.06 -11.55 -2.56
C PHE A 231 -6.89 -10.55 -2.56
N VAL A 232 -7.16 -9.24 -2.60
CA VAL A 232 -6.11 -8.20 -2.53
C VAL A 232 -5.36 -8.26 -1.21
N ILE A 233 -6.07 -8.38 -0.09
CA ILE A 233 -5.46 -8.47 1.24
C ILE A 233 -4.61 -9.76 1.36
N MET A 234 -5.11 -10.87 0.85
CA MET A 234 -4.39 -12.13 0.79
C MET A 234 -3.09 -12.01 -0.02
N LEU A 235 -3.15 -11.40 -1.21
CA LEU A 235 -1.97 -11.18 -2.04
C LEU A 235 -0.91 -10.36 -1.32
N TYR A 236 -1.32 -9.30 -0.62
CA TYR A 236 -0.41 -8.49 0.17
C TYR A 236 0.35 -9.34 1.21
N PHE A 237 -0.37 -10.11 2.03
CA PHE A 237 0.26 -10.95 3.05
C PHE A 237 1.07 -12.11 2.46
N SER A 238 0.68 -12.65 1.32
CA SER A 238 1.44 -13.66 0.58
C SER A 238 2.78 -13.10 0.10
N ILE A 239 2.79 -11.93 -0.55
CA ILE A 239 4.01 -11.27 -1.03
C ILE A 239 4.92 -10.92 0.14
N SER A 240 4.38 -10.34 1.21
CA SER A 240 5.14 -9.97 2.40
C SER A 240 5.80 -11.19 3.09
N GLY A 241 5.19 -12.36 3.02
CA GLY A 241 5.76 -13.60 3.53
C GLY A 241 6.85 -14.19 2.63
N THR A 242 6.70 -14.08 1.32
CA THR A 242 7.59 -14.72 0.33
C THR A 242 8.97 -14.09 0.22
N ASP A 243 9.15 -12.85 0.67
CA ASP A 243 10.46 -12.21 0.73
C ASP A 243 11.50 -13.10 1.45
N TYR A 244 11.05 -13.91 2.41
CA TYR A 244 11.89 -14.89 3.09
C TYR A 244 12.43 -15.97 2.15
N LEU A 245 11.61 -16.50 1.24
CA LEU A 245 12.03 -17.53 0.28
C LEU A 245 13.12 -17.00 -0.65
N PHE A 246 12.97 -15.77 -1.13
CA PHE A 246 13.95 -15.15 -2.04
C PHE A 246 15.25 -14.79 -1.33
N SER A 247 15.21 -14.50 -0.03
CA SER A 247 16.40 -14.08 0.72
C SER A 247 17.25 -15.25 1.26
N LYS A 248 16.65 -16.41 1.58
CA LYS A 248 17.33 -17.50 2.30
C LYS A 248 17.33 -18.84 1.58
N ILE A 249 16.38 -19.13 0.70
CA ILE A 249 16.25 -20.44 0.09
C ILE A 249 16.47 -20.32 -1.42
N ARG A 250 17.49 -21.00 -1.92
CA ARG A 250 17.80 -21.13 -3.34
C ARG A 250 17.69 -22.56 -3.91
N PRO A 251 16.79 -23.44 -3.46
CA PRO A 251 16.64 -24.69 -4.15
C PRO A 251 15.79 -24.44 -5.41
N VAL A 252 16.35 -24.78 -6.57
CA VAL A 252 15.71 -24.64 -7.90
C VAL A 252 14.32 -25.30 -7.94
N TRP A 253 14.13 -26.40 -7.19
CA TRP A 253 12.87 -27.13 -7.13
C TRP A 253 11.68 -26.30 -6.56
N ILE A 254 11.93 -25.31 -5.68
CA ILE A 254 10.86 -24.42 -5.20
C ILE A 254 10.31 -23.55 -6.33
N TYR A 255 11.19 -23.02 -7.17
CA TYR A 255 10.76 -22.24 -8.34
C TYR A 255 10.03 -23.10 -9.37
N VAL A 256 10.45 -24.36 -9.54
CA VAL A 256 9.75 -25.32 -10.38
C VAL A 256 8.35 -25.63 -9.83
N LEU A 257 8.25 -25.87 -8.51
CA LEU A 257 6.97 -26.10 -7.85
C LEU A 257 6.05 -24.88 -7.95
N LEU A 258 6.58 -23.67 -7.72
CA LEU A 258 5.84 -22.42 -7.88
C LEU A 258 5.37 -22.23 -9.32
N GLY A 259 6.22 -22.50 -10.31
CA GLY A 259 5.84 -22.48 -11.74
C GLY A 259 4.75 -23.46 -12.07
N PHE A 260 4.85 -24.69 -11.57
CA PHE A 260 3.81 -25.71 -11.75
C PHE A 260 2.48 -25.31 -11.12
N LEU A 261 2.50 -24.78 -9.89
CA LEU A 261 1.30 -24.32 -9.20
C LEU A 261 0.67 -23.09 -9.88
N MET A 262 1.49 -22.22 -10.47
CA MET A 262 1.03 -21.10 -11.27
C MET A 262 0.33 -21.60 -12.55
N ILE A 263 0.91 -22.55 -13.25
CA ILE A 263 0.29 -23.18 -14.44
C ILE A 263 -1.01 -23.90 -14.05
N ALA A 264 -1.01 -24.65 -12.96
CA ALA A 264 -2.20 -25.33 -12.45
C ALA A 264 -3.31 -24.35 -12.09
N SER A 265 -2.99 -23.22 -11.44
CA SER A 265 -3.97 -22.19 -11.12
C SER A 265 -4.55 -21.52 -12.37
N LEU A 266 -3.71 -21.26 -13.39
CA LEU A 266 -4.17 -20.73 -14.68
C LEU A 266 -5.08 -21.74 -15.40
N PHE A 267 -4.76 -23.03 -15.35
CA PHE A 267 -5.61 -24.10 -15.89
C PHE A 267 -6.95 -24.18 -15.18
N PHE A 268 -6.95 -24.11 -13.85
CA PHE A 268 -8.18 -24.05 -13.05
C PHE A 268 -9.03 -22.84 -13.43
N VAL A 269 -8.43 -21.66 -13.55
CA VAL A 269 -9.13 -20.46 -14.01
C VAL A 269 -9.71 -20.64 -15.41
N ALA A 270 -8.97 -21.20 -16.35
CA ALA A 270 -9.45 -21.43 -17.71
C ALA A 270 -10.65 -22.39 -17.75
N ILE A 271 -10.64 -23.46 -16.95
CA ILE A 271 -11.75 -24.41 -16.85
C ILE A 271 -13.00 -23.76 -16.24
N PHE A 272 -12.85 -22.93 -15.23
CA PHE A 272 -13.97 -22.29 -14.53
C PHE A 272 -14.42 -20.96 -15.14
N TYR A 273 -13.56 -20.31 -15.97
CA TYR A 273 -13.95 -19.10 -16.72
C TYR A 273 -15.03 -19.37 -17.77
N GLN A 274 -15.26 -20.63 -18.14
CA GLN A 274 -16.40 -21.01 -18.95
C GLN A 274 -17.75 -20.88 -18.23
N ASN A 275 -17.75 -20.72 -16.90
CA ASN A 275 -18.95 -20.45 -16.11
C ASN A 275 -19.08 -18.95 -15.89
N GLU A 276 -20.21 -18.40 -16.23
CA GLU A 276 -20.63 -17.00 -16.40
C GLU A 276 -20.32 -15.99 -15.26
N ASN A 277 -19.50 -16.34 -14.26
CA ASN A 277 -19.24 -15.47 -13.12
C ASN A 277 -17.74 -15.20 -12.91
N PRO A 278 -17.22 -14.05 -13.42
CA PRO A 278 -15.78 -13.70 -13.35
C PRO A 278 -15.28 -13.52 -11.91
N ILE A 279 -16.17 -13.20 -10.96
CA ILE A 279 -15.81 -13.03 -9.55
C ILE A 279 -15.41 -14.38 -8.94
N ASN A 280 -16.13 -15.45 -9.25
CA ASN A 280 -15.80 -16.80 -8.75
C ASN A 280 -14.43 -17.29 -9.25
N SER A 281 -14.05 -16.90 -10.48
CA SER A 281 -12.74 -17.24 -11.05
C SER A 281 -11.58 -16.64 -10.27
N LEU A 282 -11.73 -15.43 -9.71
CA LEU A 282 -10.71 -14.83 -8.84
C LEU A 282 -10.46 -15.65 -7.57
N GLY A 283 -11.50 -16.25 -6.99
CA GLY A 283 -11.36 -17.12 -5.81
C GLY A 283 -10.49 -18.34 -6.07
N LEU A 284 -10.58 -18.91 -7.27
CA LEU A 284 -9.77 -20.06 -7.66
C LEU A 284 -8.31 -19.71 -7.91
N LEU A 285 -8.04 -18.48 -8.38
CA LEU A 285 -6.66 -17.94 -8.45
C LEU A 285 -5.96 -17.91 -7.09
N ALA A 286 -6.70 -17.92 -5.98
CA ALA A 286 -6.15 -17.98 -4.64
C ALA A 286 -5.36 -19.28 -4.35
N CYS A 287 -5.52 -20.34 -5.15
CA CYS A 287 -4.72 -21.57 -5.02
C CYS A 287 -3.22 -21.29 -5.12
N PHE A 288 -2.79 -20.32 -5.96
CA PHE A 288 -1.37 -19.97 -6.10
C PHE A 288 -0.81 -19.28 -4.85
N PRO A 289 -1.37 -18.17 -4.33
CA PRO A 289 -0.90 -17.57 -3.07
C PRO A 289 -0.98 -18.51 -1.87
N VAL A 290 -1.99 -19.39 -1.80
CA VAL A 290 -2.12 -20.41 -0.73
C VAL A 290 -0.94 -21.37 -0.75
N SER A 291 -0.60 -21.91 -1.90
CA SER A 291 0.53 -22.83 -2.05
C SER A 291 1.85 -22.14 -1.73
N LEU A 292 2.03 -20.91 -2.19
CA LEU A 292 3.20 -20.10 -1.91
C LEU A 292 3.35 -19.84 -0.39
N SER A 293 2.24 -19.54 0.28
CA SER A 293 2.21 -19.31 1.72
C SER A 293 2.54 -20.58 2.51
N LEU A 294 2.05 -21.74 2.06
CA LEU A 294 2.40 -23.04 2.65
C LEU A 294 3.89 -23.36 2.53
N VAL A 295 4.46 -23.23 1.32
CA VAL A 295 5.88 -23.48 1.10
C VAL A 295 6.73 -22.55 1.95
N THR A 296 6.36 -21.27 2.04
CA THR A 296 7.07 -20.29 2.88
C THR A 296 6.99 -20.66 4.36
N PHE A 297 5.81 -21.04 4.84
CA PHE A 297 5.59 -21.42 6.24
C PHE A 297 6.42 -22.64 6.63
N VAL A 298 6.40 -23.71 5.80
CA VAL A 298 7.21 -24.92 6.02
C VAL A 298 8.69 -24.59 6.05
N SER A 299 9.18 -23.78 5.12
CA SER A 299 10.57 -23.35 5.05
C SER A 299 11.03 -22.57 6.29
N ILE A 300 10.17 -21.73 6.85
CA ILE A 300 10.46 -20.99 8.09
C ILE A 300 10.54 -21.96 9.28
N LEU A 301 9.65 -22.96 9.34
CA LEU A 301 9.66 -23.97 10.39
C LEU A 301 10.94 -24.83 10.35
N GLU A 302 11.31 -25.34 9.17
CA GLU A 302 12.53 -26.15 8.98
C GLU A 302 13.79 -25.38 9.44
N ASN A 303 13.91 -24.11 9.05
CA ASN A 303 15.05 -23.29 9.47
C ASN A 303 15.05 -22.98 10.98
N LYS A 304 13.87 -22.95 11.63
CA LYS A 304 13.79 -22.73 13.08
C LYS A 304 14.11 -23.99 13.86
N MET A 305 13.86 -25.17 13.31
CA MET A 305 14.22 -26.45 13.92
C MET A 305 15.70 -26.80 13.75
N ALA A 306 16.36 -26.22 12.74
CA ALA A 306 17.78 -26.43 12.46
C ALA A 306 18.73 -25.50 13.26
N GLN A 307 18.18 -24.54 14.01
CA GLN A 307 18.90 -23.63 14.92
C GLN A 307 18.77 -24.07 16.37
#